data_76e8716f2f455d643e83de95886b08e7
#
_entry.id   76e8716f2f455d643e83de95886b08e7
#
_cell.length_a   1.000
_cell.length_b   1.000
_cell.length_c   1.000
_cell.angle_alpha   90.00
_cell.angle_beta   90.00
_cell.angle_gamma   90.00
#
_symmetry.space_group_name_H-M   'P 1'
#
loop_
_entity.id
_entity.type
_entity.pdbx_description
1 polymer ?
#
loop_
_entity_poly.entity_id
_entity_poly.type
_entity_poly.pdbx_seq_one_letter_code
_entity_poly.pdbx_strand_id
1 'polypeptide(L)'
;MSDIQDKQYHDYEIEDIQYPEGSVVLIFDLDTVIYPTASKQDKTSIVVKGRTEDRSYKNRTEFKKVCKENDWNYDIFTIEDTVNAAPVHICYAVFKKTIEKYIKELGATHCEYYLGGSNNFRDTLPLPVQYKSNRKKTRRPTHLKALQLYALKTYSAKKICGMECDDFVSIRMLEVNKQKNVKAILITTDKDSLQSFTSEGYVYKQGVLYHLNSTLGELHIEGKGTKTSVKGSGLKWLITQALIVGDSTDEYLPRKHFKTSYGEKSWYKDVKDIEDVPTFLKFSIDKFIELVGTSTTYTDYTGKEQNLTWLELAEIYWSCAYMKTKVNDTTTFEDLLKQHNVEYKV
;
A
#
# COMPACT_ATOMS: atom_id res chain seq x y z
N MET A 1 -9.45 -0.68 -33.86
CA MET A 1 -8.88 0.04 -32.71
C MET A 1 -7.60 -0.68 -32.38
N SER A 2 -6.50 -0.13 -32.91
CA SER A 2 -5.18 -0.76 -32.86
C SER A 2 -4.64 -0.77 -31.42
N ASP A 3 -4.11 -1.90 -31.08
CA ASP A 3 -3.38 -2.19 -29.85
C ASP A 3 -2.34 -1.10 -29.57
N ILE A 4 -2.55 -0.38 -28.46
CA ILE A 4 -1.46 0.34 -27.82
C ILE A 4 -0.63 -0.79 -27.20
N GLN A 5 0.37 -1.25 -27.97
CA GLN A 5 1.38 -2.18 -27.48
C GLN A 5 1.93 -1.60 -26.18
N ASP A 6 1.81 -2.36 -25.09
CA ASP A 6 2.55 -2.15 -23.86
C ASP A 6 4.04 -2.17 -24.22
N LYS A 7 4.62 -1.00 -24.44
CA LYS A 7 6.08 -0.89 -24.52
C LYS A 7 6.59 -1.40 -23.17
N GLN A 8 7.28 -2.53 -23.21
CA GLN A 8 8.05 -3.05 -22.08
C GLN A 8 9.17 -2.04 -21.83
N TYR A 9 8.98 -1.19 -20.84
CA TYR A 9 10.07 -0.37 -20.31
C TYR A 9 10.90 -1.26 -19.39
N HIS A 10 11.98 -1.82 -19.91
CA HIS A 10 12.91 -2.68 -19.19
C HIS A 10 14.12 -1.93 -18.63
N ASP A 11 14.17 -0.65 -18.57
CA ASP A 11 15.19 0.09 -17.84
C ASP A 11 14.58 1.40 -17.37
N TYR A 12 14.43 1.55 -16.05
CA TYR A 12 13.99 2.81 -15.45
C TYR A 12 15.18 3.78 -15.44
N GLU A 13 15.40 4.46 -16.53
CA GLU A 13 16.09 5.74 -16.47
C GLU A 13 15.13 6.71 -15.77
N ILE A 14 15.41 7.01 -14.50
CA ILE A 14 14.79 8.15 -13.87
C ILE A 14 15.28 9.36 -14.67
N GLU A 15 14.36 10.03 -15.36
CA GLU A 15 14.69 11.28 -16.02
C GLU A 15 15.26 12.25 -14.98
N ASP A 16 16.47 12.73 -15.21
CA ASP A 16 17.10 13.75 -14.38
C ASP A 16 16.43 15.11 -14.63
N ILE A 17 15.19 15.23 -14.14
CA ILE A 17 14.43 16.47 -14.23
C ILE A 17 14.94 17.42 -13.15
N GLN A 18 15.55 18.51 -13.57
CA GLN A 18 15.97 19.59 -12.67
C GLN A 18 14.86 20.63 -12.55
N TYR A 19 14.56 21.00 -11.30
CA TYR A 19 13.57 22.02 -10.99
C TYR A 19 14.22 23.31 -10.55
N PRO A 20 13.64 24.49 -10.89
CA PRO A 20 14.12 25.78 -10.36
C PRO A 20 14.13 25.80 -8.83
N GLU A 21 15.10 26.51 -8.24
CA GLU A 21 15.12 26.75 -6.80
C GLU A 21 13.80 27.40 -6.32
N GLY A 22 13.30 26.97 -5.19
CA GLY A 22 12.03 27.40 -4.63
C GLY A 22 10.80 26.63 -5.18
N SER A 23 11.01 25.64 -6.06
CA SER A 23 9.92 24.84 -6.59
C SER A 23 9.28 23.95 -5.52
N VAL A 24 7.96 23.83 -5.60
CA VAL A 24 7.16 22.81 -4.89
C VAL A 24 6.66 21.82 -5.94
N VAL A 25 7.12 20.57 -5.86
CA VAL A 25 6.83 19.50 -6.82
C VAL A 25 5.90 18.48 -6.18
N LEU A 26 4.70 18.29 -6.74
CA LEU A 26 3.83 17.20 -6.31
C LEU A 26 4.11 15.95 -7.12
N ILE A 27 4.36 14.85 -6.44
CA ILE A 27 4.57 13.53 -7.04
C ILE A 27 3.33 12.69 -6.73
N PHE A 28 2.55 12.37 -7.75
CA PHE A 28 1.29 11.68 -7.59
C PHE A 28 1.44 10.18 -7.83
N ASP A 29 1.12 9.38 -6.81
CA ASP A 29 0.62 8.03 -7.02
C ASP A 29 -0.86 8.15 -7.46
N LEU A 30 -1.09 8.13 -8.77
CA LEU A 30 -2.42 8.36 -9.31
C LEU A 30 -3.41 7.23 -9.03
N ASP A 31 -2.95 6.01 -8.77
CA ASP A 31 -3.86 4.91 -8.45
C ASP A 31 -4.64 5.22 -7.16
N THR A 32 -4.01 5.93 -6.21
CA THR A 32 -4.64 6.37 -4.96
C THR A 32 -5.69 7.48 -5.15
N VAL A 33 -5.68 8.17 -6.28
CA VAL A 33 -6.67 9.20 -6.67
C VAL A 33 -7.73 8.62 -7.61
N ILE A 34 -7.30 7.84 -8.60
CA ILE A 34 -8.17 7.29 -9.66
C ILE A 34 -9.14 6.26 -9.09
N TYR A 35 -8.64 5.31 -8.29
CA TYR A 35 -9.49 4.23 -7.79
C TYR A 35 -10.64 4.74 -6.90
N PRO A 36 -10.43 5.59 -5.90
CA PRO A 36 -11.52 6.17 -5.11
C PRO A 36 -12.45 7.05 -5.94
N THR A 37 -11.92 7.80 -6.92
CA THR A 37 -12.74 8.63 -7.82
C THR A 37 -13.69 7.76 -8.62
N ALA A 38 -13.21 6.70 -9.26
CA ALA A 38 -14.05 5.78 -10.05
C ALA A 38 -15.04 5.02 -9.15
N SER A 39 -14.58 4.51 -8.00
CA SER A 39 -15.40 3.73 -7.07
C SER A 39 -16.58 4.51 -6.50
N LYS A 40 -16.40 5.78 -6.17
CA LYS A 40 -17.46 6.66 -5.65
C LYS A 40 -18.56 6.95 -6.68
N GLN A 41 -18.30 6.79 -7.96
CA GLN A 41 -19.28 7.00 -9.03
C GLN A 41 -20.07 5.72 -9.37
N ASP A 42 -19.73 4.58 -8.80
CA ASP A 42 -20.44 3.33 -8.92
C ASP A 42 -21.47 3.18 -7.79
N LYS A 43 -22.76 3.29 -8.10
CA LYS A 43 -23.83 2.94 -7.15
C LYS A 43 -24.08 1.44 -7.24
N THR A 44 -23.67 0.70 -6.22
CA THR A 44 -23.90 -0.75 -6.13
C THR A 44 -25.23 -1.03 -5.43
N SER A 45 -25.94 -2.02 -5.94
CA SER A 45 -27.14 -2.58 -5.32
C SER A 45 -27.22 -4.08 -5.63
N ILE A 46 -28.21 -4.77 -5.08
CA ILE A 46 -28.50 -6.15 -5.39
C ILE A 46 -29.92 -6.26 -5.93
N VAL A 47 -30.13 -7.18 -6.86
CA VAL A 47 -31.44 -7.61 -7.33
C VAL A 47 -31.67 -9.03 -6.83
N VAL A 48 -32.72 -9.22 -6.07
CA VAL A 48 -33.19 -10.52 -5.60
C VAL A 48 -34.25 -11.01 -6.57
N LYS A 49 -33.99 -12.15 -7.22
CA LYS A 49 -34.93 -12.76 -8.18
C LYS A 49 -36.11 -13.34 -7.43
N GLY A 50 -37.27 -12.85 -7.76
CA GLY A 50 -38.55 -13.35 -7.24
C GLY A 50 -39.24 -14.28 -8.22
N ARG A 51 -40.31 -14.98 -7.77
CA ARG A 51 -41.15 -15.83 -8.64
C ARG A 51 -42.04 -14.99 -9.57
N THR A 52 -42.48 -13.82 -9.11
CA THR A 52 -43.38 -12.94 -9.85
C THR A 52 -42.70 -11.61 -10.23
N GLU A 53 -41.83 -11.11 -9.39
CA GLU A 53 -41.11 -9.85 -9.62
C GLU A 53 -39.76 -9.87 -8.95
N ASP A 54 -38.80 -9.15 -9.56
CA ASP A 54 -37.47 -8.93 -8.99
C ASP A 54 -37.52 -7.72 -8.02
N ARG A 55 -36.84 -7.82 -6.89
CA ARG A 55 -36.75 -6.73 -5.90
C ARG A 55 -35.33 -6.25 -5.71
N SER A 56 -35.15 -4.94 -5.69
CA SER A 56 -33.85 -4.32 -5.48
C SER A 56 -33.64 -3.91 -4.02
N TYR A 57 -32.44 -4.16 -3.51
CA TYR A 57 -32.00 -3.76 -2.17
C TYR A 57 -30.63 -3.08 -2.27
N LYS A 58 -30.33 -2.21 -1.31
CA LYS A 58 -29.06 -1.47 -1.28
C LYS A 58 -27.85 -2.41 -1.19
N ASN A 59 -27.98 -3.48 -0.43
CA ASN A 59 -26.91 -4.48 -0.23
C ASN A 59 -27.47 -5.76 0.41
N ARG A 60 -26.62 -6.81 0.48
CA ARG A 60 -26.97 -8.08 1.11
C ARG A 60 -27.31 -7.97 2.60
N THR A 61 -26.74 -7.00 3.31
CA THR A 61 -27.04 -6.79 4.74
C THR A 61 -28.47 -6.32 4.95
N GLU A 62 -28.94 -5.38 4.11
CA GLU A 62 -30.34 -4.93 4.14
C GLU A 62 -31.29 -6.09 3.81
N PHE A 63 -31.00 -6.86 2.76
CA PHE A 63 -31.85 -7.99 2.39
C PHE A 63 -31.85 -9.09 3.49
N LYS A 64 -30.72 -9.40 4.12
CA LYS A 64 -30.69 -10.33 5.27
C LYS A 64 -31.57 -9.86 6.42
N LYS A 65 -31.62 -8.54 6.66
CA LYS A 65 -32.51 -7.97 7.68
C LYS A 65 -33.97 -8.19 7.30
N VAL A 66 -34.34 -7.93 6.04
CA VAL A 66 -35.69 -8.19 5.54
C VAL A 66 -36.07 -9.68 5.63
N CYS A 67 -35.14 -10.58 5.27
CA CYS A 67 -35.38 -12.02 5.44
C CYS A 67 -35.66 -12.38 6.89
N LYS A 68 -34.89 -11.84 7.82
CA LYS A 68 -35.09 -12.09 9.27
C LYS A 68 -36.42 -11.54 9.78
N GLU A 69 -36.83 -10.36 9.33
CA GLU A 69 -38.11 -9.72 9.72
C GLU A 69 -39.33 -10.49 9.19
N ASN A 70 -39.18 -11.24 8.09
CA ASN A 70 -40.28 -11.98 7.44
C ASN A 70 -40.13 -13.51 7.60
N ASP A 71 -39.19 -13.98 8.40
CA ASP A 71 -38.87 -15.41 8.60
C ASP A 71 -38.55 -16.16 7.29
N TRP A 72 -37.86 -15.49 6.38
CA TRP A 72 -37.44 -16.08 5.11
C TRP A 72 -36.05 -16.71 5.21
N ASN A 73 -35.88 -17.88 4.58
CA ASN A 73 -34.55 -18.46 4.43
C ASN A 73 -33.77 -17.70 3.32
N TYR A 74 -32.71 -17.00 3.72
CA TYR A 74 -31.87 -16.20 2.83
C TYR A 74 -31.24 -17.01 1.68
N ASP A 75 -30.89 -18.28 1.94
CA ASP A 75 -30.09 -19.12 1.03
C ASP A 75 -30.90 -19.65 -0.16
N ILE A 76 -32.23 -19.52 -0.15
CA ILE A 76 -33.08 -19.95 -1.28
C ILE A 76 -33.20 -18.90 -2.38
N PHE A 77 -32.73 -17.67 -2.13
CA PHE A 77 -32.89 -16.57 -3.08
C PHE A 77 -31.69 -16.48 -4.03
N THR A 78 -31.95 -16.29 -5.31
CA THR A 78 -30.93 -15.90 -6.29
C THR A 78 -30.70 -14.40 -6.19
N ILE A 79 -29.46 -14.00 -5.93
CA ILE A 79 -29.06 -12.62 -5.70
C ILE A 79 -28.02 -12.20 -6.71
N GLU A 80 -28.35 -11.20 -7.52
CA GLU A 80 -27.44 -10.61 -8.51
C GLU A 80 -26.94 -9.25 -8.03
N ASP A 81 -25.61 -9.04 -8.12
CA ASP A 81 -25.02 -7.73 -7.87
C ASP A 81 -25.21 -6.83 -9.10
N THR A 82 -25.71 -5.63 -8.88
CA THR A 82 -25.92 -4.63 -9.94
C THR A 82 -25.11 -3.38 -9.66
N VAL A 83 -24.74 -2.70 -10.73
CA VAL A 83 -23.98 -1.45 -10.66
C VAL A 83 -24.58 -0.45 -11.62
N ASN A 84 -24.92 0.70 -11.08
CA ASN A 84 -25.31 1.87 -11.86
C ASN A 84 -24.17 2.91 -11.76
N ALA A 85 -23.34 2.97 -12.80
CA ALA A 85 -22.22 3.91 -12.87
C ALA A 85 -22.70 5.27 -13.38
N ALA A 86 -22.24 6.35 -12.74
CA ALA A 86 -22.42 7.70 -13.28
C ALA A 86 -21.76 7.82 -14.67
N PRO A 87 -22.20 8.76 -15.54
CA PRO A 87 -21.53 9.01 -16.81
C PRO A 87 -20.03 9.31 -16.64
N VAL A 88 -19.20 8.78 -17.53
CA VAL A 88 -17.73 8.85 -17.42
C VAL A 88 -17.17 10.27 -17.32
N HIS A 89 -17.82 11.25 -17.97
CA HIS A 89 -17.40 12.65 -17.89
C HIS A 89 -17.49 13.23 -16.47
N ILE A 90 -18.40 12.70 -15.62
CA ILE A 90 -18.46 13.07 -14.20
C ILE A 90 -17.18 12.59 -13.49
N CYS A 91 -16.71 11.37 -13.80
CA CYS A 91 -15.45 10.87 -13.25
C CYS A 91 -14.28 11.76 -13.65
N TYR A 92 -14.19 12.18 -14.93
CA TYR A 92 -13.14 13.09 -15.39
C TYR A 92 -13.17 14.44 -14.68
N ALA A 93 -14.37 15.03 -14.51
CA ALA A 93 -14.52 16.29 -13.80
C ALA A 93 -14.11 16.19 -12.33
N VAL A 94 -14.52 15.13 -11.64
CA VAL A 94 -14.15 14.89 -10.23
C VAL A 94 -12.66 14.66 -10.09
N PHE A 95 -12.05 13.85 -10.96
CA PHE A 95 -10.62 13.59 -10.97
C PHE A 95 -9.83 14.90 -11.17
N LYS A 96 -10.15 15.67 -12.23
CA LYS A 96 -9.54 16.97 -12.50
C LYS A 96 -9.61 17.90 -11.30
N LYS A 97 -10.83 18.06 -10.73
CA LYS A 97 -11.04 18.91 -9.53
C LYS A 97 -10.20 18.44 -8.32
N THR A 98 -10.00 17.14 -8.18
CA THR A 98 -9.19 16.58 -7.08
C THR A 98 -7.71 16.95 -7.27
N ILE A 99 -7.16 16.80 -8.46
CA ILE A 99 -5.79 17.20 -8.79
C ILE A 99 -5.60 18.71 -8.57
N GLU A 100 -6.50 19.54 -9.13
CA GLU A 100 -6.46 21.00 -8.97
C GLU A 100 -6.54 21.44 -7.49
N LYS A 101 -7.31 20.72 -6.69
CA LYS A 101 -7.38 20.95 -5.25
C LYS A 101 -6.02 20.76 -4.59
N TYR A 102 -5.34 19.64 -4.85
CA TYR A 102 -4.00 19.38 -4.28
C TYR A 102 -2.97 20.40 -4.72
N ILE A 103 -2.96 20.77 -6.01
CA ILE A 103 -2.06 21.80 -6.56
C ILE A 103 -2.23 23.12 -5.81
N LYS A 104 -3.48 23.55 -5.65
CA LYS A 104 -3.79 24.81 -4.96
C LYS A 104 -3.49 24.77 -3.47
N GLU A 105 -3.88 23.69 -2.79
CA GLU A 105 -3.76 23.52 -1.34
C GLU A 105 -2.29 23.49 -0.89
N LEU A 106 -1.43 22.86 -1.70
CA LEU A 106 -0.02 22.66 -1.39
C LEU A 106 0.90 23.69 -2.08
N GLY A 107 0.33 24.63 -2.84
CA GLY A 107 1.10 25.67 -3.54
C GLY A 107 2.06 25.13 -4.59
N ALA A 108 1.68 24.06 -5.28
CA ALA A 108 2.56 23.39 -6.22
C ALA A 108 2.88 24.25 -7.44
N THR A 109 4.17 24.24 -7.83
CA THR A 109 4.66 24.86 -9.05
C THR A 109 4.82 23.86 -10.19
N HIS A 110 5.05 22.57 -9.84
CA HIS A 110 5.24 21.46 -10.78
C HIS A 110 4.54 20.20 -10.28
N CYS A 111 4.24 19.28 -11.20
CA CYS A 111 3.60 18.01 -10.88
C CYS A 111 4.18 16.89 -11.74
N GLU A 112 4.39 15.74 -11.13
CA GLU A 112 4.69 14.47 -11.80
C GLU A 112 3.55 13.48 -11.50
N TYR A 113 3.18 12.64 -12.50
CA TYR A 113 2.04 11.76 -12.42
C TYR A 113 2.41 10.34 -12.78
N TYR A 114 2.16 9.37 -11.88
CA TYR A 114 2.55 7.98 -12.05
C TYR A 114 1.38 7.03 -11.83
N LEU A 115 1.39 5.91 -12.57
CA LEU A 115 0.39 4.84 -12.51
C LEU A 115 1.08 3.49 -12.36
N GLY A 116 0.50 2.60 -11.60
CA GLY A 116 0.94 1.22 -11.50
C GLY A 116 0.79 0.47 -12.82
N GLY A 117 1.79 -0.34 -13.13
CA GLY A 117 1.85 -1.20 -14.30
C GLY A 117 1.76 -2.67 -13.96
N SER A 118 2.65 -3.47 -14.54
CA SER A 118 2.74 -4.92 -14.40
C SER A 118 4.14 -5.35 -13.95
N ASN A 119 4.28 -6.64 -13.61
CA ASN A 119 5.54 -7.29 -13.28
C ASN A 119 6.18 -6.79 -11.97
N ASN A 120 5.42 -6.89 -10.88
CA ASN A 120 5.94 -6.62 -9.54
C ASN A 120 6.77 -7.80 -9.04
N PHE A 121 7.99 -7.54 -8.54
CA PHE A 121 8.86 -8.58 -7.98
C PHE A 121 8.25 -9.28 -6.75
N ARG A 122 7.38 -8.58 -5.99
CA ARG A 122 6.70 -9.15 -4.82
C ARG A 122 5.72 -10.28 -5.16
N ASP A 123 5.26 -10.35 -6.42
CA ASP A 123 4.35 -11.40 -6.89
C ASP A 123 4.98 -12.82 -6.87
N THR A 124 6.32 -12.89 -6.82
CA THR A 124 7.08 -14.16 -6.84
C THR A 124 7.65 -14.56 -5.47
N LEU A 125 7.44 -13.76 -4.43
CA LEU A 125 7.93 -14.09 -3.08
C LEU A 125 7.23 -15.35 -2.54
N PRO A 126 7.97 -16.26 -1.87
CA PRO A 126 7.44 -17.54 -1.41
C PRO A 126 6.59 -17.39 -0.14
N LEU A 127 5.53 -16.61 -0.21
CA LEU A 127 4.60 -16.39 0.88
C LEU A 127 3.62 -17.57 1.04
N PRO A 128 3.02 -17.81 2.23
CA PRO A 128 1.96 -18.80 2.41
C PRO A 128 0.70 -18.53 1.57
N VAL A 129 0.48 -17.28 1.18
CA VAL A 129 -0.59 -16.83 0.28
C VAL A 129 0.02 -15.87 -0.73
N GLN A 130 -0.36 -15.96 -2.00
CA GLN A 130 0.20 -15.09 -3.03
C GLN A 130 -0.07 -13.61 -2.71
N TYR A 131 0.97 -12.78 -2.81
CA TYR A 131 0.90 -11.34 -2.59
C TYR A 131 -0.26 -10.71 -3.37
N LYS A 132 -1.09 -9.90 -2.71
CA LYS A 132 -2.25 -9.20 -3.29
C LYS A 132 -3.28 -10.09 -4.01
N SER A 133 -3.33 -11.40 -3.72
CA SER A 133 -4.23 -12.34 -4.43
C SER A 133 -5.72 -12.06 -4.18
N ASN A 134 -6.06 -11.48 -3.02
CA ASN A 134 -7.42 -11.05 -2.69
C ASN A 134 -7.97 -10.01 -3.67
N ARG A 135 -7.09 -9.19 -4.29
CA ARG A 135 -7.48 -8.16 -5.27
C ARG A 135 -8.09 -8.74 -6.55
N LYS A 136 -7.76 -10.02 -6.89
CA LYS A 136 -8.35 -10.73 -8.04
C LYS A 136 -9.85 -10.96 -7.87
N LYS A 137 -10.34 -11.05 -6.63
CA LYS A 137 -11.75 -11.29 -6.29
C LYS A 137 -12.56 -10.00 -6.15
N THR A 138 -11.90 -8.85 -6.12
CA THR A 138 -12.55 -7.56 -5.92
C THR A 138 -13.00 -6.97 -7.25
N ARG A 139 -14.29 -6.58 -7.32
CA ARG A 139 -14.81 -5.90 -8.50
C ARG A 139 -14.06 -4.58 -8.72
N ARG A 140 -13.56 -4.39 -9.92
CA ARG A 140 -12.95 -3.12 -10.31
C ARG A 140 -14.03 -2.08 -10.62
N PRO A 141 -13.83 -0.80 -10.28
CA PRO A 141 -14.74 0.28 -10.65
C PRO A 141 -14.95 0.37 -12.16
N THR A 142 -16.18 0.69 -12.57
CA THR A 142 -16.60 0.70 -13.99
C THR A 142 -15.72 1.60 -14.85
N HIS A 143 -15.38 2.78 -14.38
CA HIS A 143 -14.61 3.77 -15.16
C HIS A 143 -13.11 3.80 -14.82
N LEU A 144 -12.58 2.80 -14.09
CA LEU A 144 -11.17 2.76 -13.70
C LEU A 144 -10.24 2.89 -14.91
N LYS A 145 -10.41 2.03 -15.91
CA LYS A 145 -9.57 2.03 -17.13
C LYS A 145 -9.73 3.34 -17.93
N ALA A 146 -10.92 3.90 -17.98
CA ALA A 146 -11.16 5.18 -18.67
C ALA A 146 -10.42 6.34 -18.00
N LEU A 147 -10.40 6.39 -16.66
CA LEU A 147 -9.63 7.39 -15.90
C LEU A 147 -8.12 7.21 -16.05
N GLN A 148 -7.62 5.98 -16.03
CA GLN A 148 -6.21 5.70 -16.30
C GLN A 148 -5.80 6.21 -17.69
N LEU A 149 -6.57 5.91 -18.72
CA LEU A 149 -6.33 6.41 -20.10
C LEU A 149 -6.43 7.95 -20.18
N TYR A 150 -7.36 8.54 -19.46
CA TYR A 150 -7.49 10.00 -19.37
C TYR A 150 -6.25 10.62 -18.72
N ALA A 151 -5.75 10.05 -17.63
CA ALA A 151 -4.52 10.50 -16.97
C ALA A 151 -3.30 10.42 -17.89
N LEU A 152 -3.12 9.29 -18.59
CA LEU A 152 -2.03 9.11 -19.56
C LEU A 152 -2.04 10.16 -20.68
N LYS A 153 -3.24 10.50 -21.17
CA LYS A 153 -3.38 11.44 -22.31
C LYS A 153 -3.35 12.90 -21.88
N THR A 154 -3.97 13.25 -20.77
CA THR A 154 -4.22 14.64 -20.36
C THR A 154 -3.14 15.18 -19.43
N TYR A 155 -2.58 14.31 -18.59
CA TYR A 155 -1.60 14.67 -17.57
C TYR A 155 -0.20 14.13 -17.90
N SER A 156 -0.02 13.51 -19.08
CA SER A 156 1.23 12.84 -19.46
C SER A 156 1.73 11.87 -18.39
N ALA A 157 0.79 11.20 -17.72
CA ALA A 157 1.14 10.27 -16.68
C ALA A 157 2.01 9.13 -17.21
N LYS A 158 2.97 8.67 -16.39
CA LYS A 158 3.89 7.58 -16.75
C LYS A 158 3.42 6.29 -16.06
N LYS A 159 3.46 5.18 -16.78
CA LYS A 159 3.13 3.85 -16.25
C LYS A 159 4.40 3.15 -15.80
N ILE A 160 4.43 2.72 -14.54
CA ILE A 160 5.57 2.06 -13.91
C ILE A 160 5.38 0.55 -13.99
N CYS A 161 6.37 -0.16 -14.55
CA CYS A 161 6.37 -1.62 -14.65
C CYS A 161 7.65 -2.17 -14.00
N GLY A 162 7.64 -3.44 -13.51
CA GLY A 162 8.79 -4.08 -12.87
C GLY A 162 8.95 -3.80 -11.38
N MET A 163 8.33 -2.72 -10.88
CA MET A 163 8.18 -2.43 -9.45
C MET A 163 6.79 -1.85 -9.18
N GLU A 164 6.41 -1.72 -7.92
CA GLU A 164 5.17 -1.04 -7.55
C GLU A 164 5.29 0.48 -7.78
N CYS A 165 4.17 1.11 -8.10
CA CYS A 165 4.11 2.57 -8.23
C CYS A 165 4.55 3.26 -6.94
N ASP A 166 4.18 2.69 -5.79
CA ASP A 166 4.51 3.19 -4.46
C ASP A 166 6.03 3.29 -4.25
N ASP A 167 6.80 2.26 -4.64
CA ASP A 167 8.26 2.28 -4.61
C ASP A 167 8.81 3.39 -5.50
N PHE A 168 8.31 3.50 -6.73
CA PHE A 168 8.82 4.48 -7.69
C PHE A 168 8.57 5.92 -7.25
N VAL A 169 7.35 6.25 -6.78
CA VAL A 169 7.03 7.60 -6.32
C VAL A 169 7.79 7.98 -5.05
N SER A 170 8.10 6.99 -4.19
CA SER A 170 8.96 7.18 -3.04
C SER A 170 10.40 7.55 -3.46
N ILE A 171 10.98 6.79 -4.40
CA ILE A 171 12.29 7.09 -5.00
C ILE A 171 12.30 8.50 -5.58
N ARG A 172 11.29 8.85 -6.40
CA ARG A 172 11.20 10.19 -7.02
C ARG A 172 11.15 11.31 -6.01
N MET A 173 10.34 11.17 -4.96
CA MET A 173 10.28 12.15 -3.88
C MET A 173 11.65 12.37 -3.25
N LEU A 174 12.37 11.29 -2.93
CA LEU A 174 13.69 11.35 -2.31
C LEU A 174 14.72 12.01 -3.25
N GLU A 175 14.69 11.71 -4.55
CA GLU A 175 15.60 12.30 -5.53
C GLU A 175 15.34 13.79 -5.75
N VAL A 176 14.10 14.19 -5.90
CA VAL A 176 13.74 15.60 -6.09
C VAL A 176 14.09 16.42 -4.84
N ASN A 177 13.90 15.86 -3.64
CA ASN A 177 14.30 16.54 -2.39
C ASN A 177 15.82 16.70 -2.21
N LYS A 178 16.67 16.00 -3.00
CA LYS A 178 18.12 16.25 -3.02
C LYS A 178 18.51 17.53 -3.78
N GLN A 179 17.60 18.05 -4.60
CA GLN A 179 17.85 19.28 -5.37
C GLN A 179 17.81 20.51 -4.45
N LYS A 180 18.68 21.48 -4.70
CA LYS A 180 18.84 22.66 -3.86
C LYS A 180 17.55 23.49 -3.79
N ASN A 181 17.01 23.68 -2.58
CA ASN A 181 15.82 24.45 -2.32
C ASN A 181 14.56 24.01 -3.11
N VAL A 182 14.47 22.73 -3.44
CA VAL A 182 13.27 22.14 -4.05
C VAL A 182 12.56 21.27 -3.01
N LYS A 183 11.25 21.40 -2.91
CA LYS A 183 10.41 20.60 -2.02
C LYS A 183 9.53 19.64 -2.83
N ALA A 184 9.80 18.34 -2.75
CA ALA A 184 8.91 17.32 -3.30
C ALA A 184 7.92 16.84 -2.24
N ILE A 185 6.65 16.71 -2.62
CA ILE A 185 5.57 16.21 -1.77
C ILE A 185 4.92 15.02 -2.47
N LEU A 186 5.00 13.85 -1.86
CA LEU A 186 4.33 12.65 -2.34
C LEU A 186 2.84 12.70 -2.01
N ILE A 187 1.99 12.55 -3.02
CA ILE A 187 0.53 12.48 -2.88
C ILE A 187 0.13 11.01 -2.95
N THR A 188 -0.25 10.43 -1.82
CA THR A 188 -0.67 9.03 -1.73
C THR A 188 -1.67 8.80 -0.59
N THR A 189 -2.34 7.65 -0.59
CA THR A 189 -3.14 7.16 0.53
C THR A 189 -2.48 5.98 1.24
N ASP A 190 -1.38 5.49 0.69
CA ASP A 190 -0.66 4.36 1.27
C ASP A 190 -0.01 4.76 2.60
N LYS A 191 -0.14 3.87 3.58
CA LYS A 191 0.46 4.01 4.91
C LYS A 191 1.97 3.73 4.90
N ASP A 192 2.42 2.90 3.95
CA ASP A 192 3.80 2.46 3.87
C ASP A 192 4.73 3.55 3.31
N SER A 193 4.15 4.56 2.65
CA SER A 193 4.88 5.78 2.27
C SER A 193 5.48 6.57 3.44
N LEU A 194 5.06 6.29 4.68
CA LEU A 194 5.59 6.91 5.90
C LEU A 194 6.84 6.22 6.44
N GLN A 195 7.35 5.19 5.77
CA GLN A 195 8.53 4.43 6.17
C GLN A 195 9.87 5.08 5.82
N SER A 196 9.89 6.16 5.03
CA SER A 196 11.14 6.79 4.58
C SER A 196 12.02 7.17 5.76
N PHE A 197 13.15 6.48 5.93
CA PHE A 197 14.08 6.61 7.04
C PHE A 197 15.48 7.04 6.61
N THR A 198 15.73 7.21 5.31
CA THR A 198 17.06 7.49 4.77
C THR A 198 17.32 8.97 4.51
N SER A 199 16.27 9.80 4.44
CA SER A 199 16.37 11.23 4.18
C SER A 199 15.07 11.95 4.50
N GLU A 200 15.11 13.28 4.47
CA GLU A 200 13.93 14.13 4.63
C GLU A 200 12.94 13.91 3.49
N GLY A 201 11.66 13.76 3.82
CA GLY A 201 10.58 13.57 2.87
C GLY A 201 9.29 14.23 3.32
N TYR A 202 8.42 14.53 2.36
CA TYR A 202 7.10 15.09 2.62
C TYR A 202 6.03 14.21 1.98
N VAL A 203 5.07 13.76 2.77
CA VAL A 203 3.96 12.91 2.31
C VAL A 203 2.64 13.59 2.66
N TYR A 204 1.80 13.84 1.66
CA TYR A 204 0.44 14.32 1.86
C TYR A 204 -0.55 13.18 1.75
N LYS A 205 -1.21 12.87 2.86
CA LYS A 205 -2.13 11.75 3.00
C LYS A 205 -3.38 12.16 3.76
N GLN A 206 -4.54 11.96 3.16
CA GLN A 206 -5.85 12.20 3.78
C GLN A 206 -6.01 13.61 4.42
N GLY A 207 -5.46 14.65 3.79
CA GLY A 207 -5.55 16.03 4.27
C GLY A 207 -4.46 16.43 5.28
N VAL A 208 -3.52 15.56 5.58
CA VAL A 208 -2.40 15.81 6.49
C VAL A 208 -1.08 15.79 5.73
N LEU A 209 -0.25 16.80 5.94
CA LEU A 209 1.13 16.83 5.43
C LEU A 209 2.06 16.30 6.53
N TYR A 210 2.66 15.14 6.26
CA TYR A 210 3.67 14.53 7.12
C TYR A 210 5.06 14.99 6.67
N HIS A 211 5.89 15.35 7.63
CA HIS A 211 7.30 15.62 7.42
C HIS A 211 8.12 14.47 8.02
N LEU A 212 8.76 13.70 7.16
CA LEU A 212 9.57 12.55 7.53
C LEU A 212 11.02 13.02 7.71
N ASN A 213 11.42 13.28 8.94
CA ASN A 213 12.73 13.83 9.30
C ASN A 213 13.46 12.99 10.36
N SER A 214 12.94 11.85 10.72
CA SER A 214 13.52 10.93 11.70
C SER A 214 13.71 9.55 11.10
N THR A 215 14.93 9.04 11.17
CA THR A 215 15.25 7.66 10.74
C THR A 215 14.49 6.62 11.55
N LEU A 216 14.49 6.74 12.88
CA LEU A 216 13.80 5.79 13.74
C LEU A 216 12.28 5.93 13.62
N GLY A 217 11.78 7.16 13.53
CA GLY A 217 10.35 7.44 13.50
C GLY A 217 9.63 7.14 14.83
N GLU A 218 8.32 7.01 14.76
CA GLU A 218 7.48 6.79 15.94
C GLU A 218 6.33 5.83 15.67
N LEU A 219 5.77 5.30 16.74
CA LEU A 219 4.50 4.53 16.72
C LEU A 219 3.48 5.20 17.61
N HIS A 220 2.20 5.12 17.22
CA HIS A 220 1.07 5.58 18.00
C HIS A 220 -0.15 4.67 17.80
N ILE A 221 -1.12 4.79 18.70
CA ILE A 221 -2.39 4.07 18.59
C ILE A 221 -3.42 5.00 17.96
N GLU A 222 -4.05 4.55 16.87
CA GLU A 222 -5.13 5.24 16.19
C GLU A 222 -6.45 4.48 16.36
N GLY A 223 -7.58 5.22 16.40
CA GLY A 223 -8.93 4.65 16.51
C GLY A 223 -9.56 4.82 17.90
N LYS A 224 -10.75 4.24 18.10
CA LYS A 224 -11.53 4.35 19.35
C LYS A 224 -12.04 2.98 19.81
N GLY A 225 -12.01 2.76 21.12
CA GLY A 225 -12.54 1.57 21.76
C GLY A 225 -11.82 0.29 21.31
N THR A 226 -12.57 -0.71 20.86
CA THR A 226 -12.03 -1.99 20.38
C THR A 226 -11.43 -1.91 18.97
N LYS A 227 -11.76 -0.86 18.20
CA LYS A 227 -11.28 -0.63 16.83
C LYS A 227 -10.05 0.27 16.83
N THR A 228 -8.99 -0.15 17.52
CA THR A 228 -7.72 0.56 17.55
C THR A 228 -6.66 -0.25 16.82
N SER A 229 -5.77 0.43 16.08
CA SER A 229 -4.61 -0.15 15.41
C SER A 229 -3.36 0.67 15.68
N VAL A 230 -2.20 0.05 15.57
CA VAL A 230 -0.92 0.74 15.65
C VAL A 230 -0.63 1.35 14.28
N LYS A 231 -0.16 2.58 14.27
CA LYS A 231 0.30 3.34 13.12
C LYS A 231 1.65 3.97 13.45
N GLY A 232 2.34 4.45 12.44
CA GLY A 232 3.63 5.07 12.69
C GLY A 232 4.33 5.58 11.45
N SER A 233 5.60 5.92 11.66
CA SER A 233 6.52 6.41 10.64
C SER A 233 7.93 5.86 10.85
N GLY A 234 8.79 6.02 9.85
CA GLY A 234 10.19 5.66 9.91
C GLY A 234 10.45 4.15 10.07
N LEU A 235 11.61 3.83 10.61
CA LEU A 235 12.07 2.46 10.79
C LEU A 235 11.17 1.67 11.76
N LYS A 236 10.66 2.31 12.81
CA LYS A 236 9.72 1.66 13.72
C LYS A 236 8.49 1.14 12.98
N TRP A 237 7.95 1.92 12.05
CA TRP A 237 6.81 1.51 11.27
C TRP A 237 7.15 0.38 10.29
N LEU A 238 8.26 0.51 9.55
CA LEU A 238 8.73 -0.51 8.62
C LEU A 238 8.92 -1.87 9.31
N ILE A 239 9.66 -1.91 10.42
CA ILE A 239 9.90 -3.16 11.18
C ILE A 239 8.59 -3.72 11.76
N THR A 240 7.70 -2.87 12.23
CA THR A 240 6.36 -3.29 12.67
C THR A 240 5.61 -4.02 11.56
N GLN A 241 5.63 -3.49 10.33
CA GLN A 241 4.99 -4.13 9.18
C GLN A 241 5.73 -5.39 8.74
N ALA A 242 7.06 -5.33 8.63
CA ALA A 242 7.86 -6.46 8.14
C ALA A 242 7.84 -7.66 9.08
N LEU A 243 7.99 -7.47 10.39
CA LEU A 243 8.24 -8.59 11.30
C LEU A 243 7.03 -8.96 12.18
N ILE A 244 6.08 -8.07 12.41
CA ILE A 244 5.05 -8.26 13.45
C ILE A 244 3.64 -8.30 12.89
N VAL A 245 3.19 -7.24 12.25
CA VAL A 245 1.78 -7.07 11.86
C VAL A 245 1.52 -7.57 10.46
N GLY A 246 2.37 -7.22 9.52
CA GLY A 246 2.15 -7.40 8.09
C GLY A 246 1.02 -6.53 7.56
N ASP A 247 0.57 -6.86 6.35
CA ASP A 247 -0.59 -6.24 5.72
C ASP A 247 -1.60 -7.26 5.22
N SER A 248 -2.79 -7.26 5.81
CA SER A 248 -3.89 -8.12 5.37
C SER A 248 -4.47 -7.72 4.00
N THR A 249 -4.28 -6.47 3.58
CA THR A 249 -4.70 -5.97 2.27
C THR A 249 -3.80 -6.51 1.17
N ASP A 250 -2.53 -6.71 1.48
CA ASP A 250 -1.49 -7.23 0.58
C ASP A 250 -1.18 -8.72 0.84
N GLU A 251 -1.86 -9.31 1.83
CA GLU A 251 -1.81 -10.75 2.18
C GLU A 251 -0.44 -11.25 2.66
N TYR A 252 0.43 -10.39 3.17
CA TYR A 252 1.63 -10.81 3.88
C TYR A 252 1.46 -10.62 5.39
N LEU A 253 1.51 -11.72 6.14
CA LEU A 253 1.20 -11.74 7.58
C LEU A 253 2.24 -12.57 8.35
N PRO A 254 3.32 -11.96 8.88
CA PRO A 254 4.36 -12.67 9.65
C PRO A 254 3.81 -13.48 10.82
N ARG A 255 2.75 -12.99 11.46
CA ARG A 255 2.09 -13.66 12.60
C ARG A 255 1.56 -15.06 12.30
N LYS A 256 1.44 -15.47 11.03
CA LYS A 256 1.08 -16.84 10.65
C LYS A 256 2.14 -17.87 11.08
N HIS A 257 3.36 -17.42 11.34
CA HIS A 257 4.49 -18.24 11.78
C HIS A 257 4.71 -18.16 13.30
N PHE A 258 3.96 -17.35 14.02
CA PHE A 258 4.15 -17.16 15.46
C PHE A 258 3.71 -18.41 16.24
N LYS A 259 4.58 -18.88 17.12
CA LYS A 259 4.33 -20.00 18.04
C LYS A 259 3.45 -19.61 19.24
N THR A 260 3.36 -18.30 19.52
CA THR A 260 2.61 -17.75 20.65
C THR A 260 1.72 -16.60 20.17
N SER A 261 0.67 -16.29 20.93
CA SER A 261 -0.18 -15.14 20.64
C SER A 261 0.54 -13.84 20.99
N TYR A 262 0.86 -13.06 19.98
CA TYR A 262 1.47 -11.74 20.14
C TYR A 262 0.89 -10.79 19.08
N GLY A 263 0.49 -9.60 19.49
CA GLY A 263 -0.23 -8.67 18.64
C GLY A 263 0.38 -7.27 18.61
N GLU A 264 -0.10 -6.45 17.70
CA GLU A 264 0.39 -5.08 17.48
C GLU A 264 0.38 -4.20 18.74
N LYS A 265 -0.59 -4.38 19.64
CA LYS A 265 -0.67 -3.59 20.87
C LYS A 265 0.39 -3.98 21.91
N SER A 266 0.74 -5.26 21.99
CA SER A 266 1.85 -5.74 22.82
C SER A 266 3.16 -5.20 22.25
N TRP A 267 3.35 -5.35 20.95
CA TRP A 267 4.51 -4.79 20.26
C TRP A 267 4.68 -3.28 20.51
N TYR A 268 3.60 -2.51 20.34
CA TYR A 268 3.66 -1.06 20.61
C TYR A 268 4.12 -0.75 22.04
N LYS A 269 3.60 -1.45 23.03
CA LYS A 269 3.99 -1.24 24.44
C LYS A 269 5.47 -1.52 24.68
N ASP A 270 5.99 -2.56 24.02
CA ASP A 270 7.37 -3.01 24.21
C ASP A 270 8.38 -2.06 23.56
N VAL A 271 8.02 -1.38 22.44
CA VAL A 271 8.99 -0.63 21.63
C VAL A 271 8.75 0.89 21.56
N LYS A 272 7.62 1.41 22.04
CA LYS A 272 7.29 2.84 21.89
C LYS A 272 8.32 3.78 22.49
N ASP A 273 8.92 3.38 23.62
CA ASP A 273 9.88 4.18 24.40
C ASP A 273 11.35 3.91 24.02
N ILE A 274 11.64 3.07 23.02
CA ILE A 274 13.02 2.87 22.54
C ILE A 274 13.38 4.07 21.64
N GLU A 275 14.49 4.75 21.94
CA GLU A 275 14.86 6.02 21.30
C GLU A 275 16.04 5.91 20.33
N ASP A 276 16.72 4.76 20.26
CA ASP A 276 17.83 4.56 19.35
C ASP A 276 17.65 3.35 18.42
N VAL A 277 18.22 3.43 17.23
CA VAL A 277 18.06 2.42 16.18
C VAL A 277 18.68 1.07 16.55
N PRO A 278 19.93 0.98 17.04
CA PRO A 278 20.54 -0.31 17.39
C PRO A 278 19.74 -1.08 18.45
N THR A 279 19.34 -0.43 19.53
CA THR A 279 18.51 -1.04 20.59
C THR A 279 17.18 -1.51 20.03
N PHE A 280 16.52 -0.70 19.19
CA PHE A 280 15.26 -1.05 18.56
C PHE A 280 15.40 -2.28 17.66
N LEU A 281 16.41 -2.32 16.80
CA LEU A 281 16.65 -3.45 15.90
C LEU A 281 17.01 -4.71 16.69
N LYS A 282 17.87 -4.60 17.69
CA LYS A 282 18.23 -5.75 18.54
C LYS A 282 17.01 -6.34 19.24
N PHE A 283 16.18 -5.49 19.86
CA PHE A 283 14.93 -5.94 20.47
C PHE A 283 14.00 -6.61 19.44
N SER A 284 13.89 -6.03 18.23
CA SER A 284 13.04 -6.53 17.16
C SER A 284 13.44 -7.94 16.70
N ILE A 285 14.74 -8.20 16.55
CA ILE A 285 15.27 -9.51 16.18
C ILE A 285 14.98 -10.52 17.29
N ASP A 286 15.36 -10.19 18.54
CA ASP A 286 15.19 -11.09 19.67
C ASP A 286 13.71 -11.48 19.83
N LYS A 287 12.81 -10.51 19.69
CA LYS A 287 11.37 -10.75 19.74
C LYS A 287 10.88 -11.59 18.57
N PHE A 288 11.36 -11.32 17.35
CA PHE A 288 10.96 -12.10 16.18
C PHE A 288 11.41 -13.56 16.30
N ILE A 289 12.65 -13.81 16.75
CA ILE A 289 13.17 -15.17 17.02
C ILE A 289 12.34 -15.86 18.13
N GLU A 290 12.00 -15.15 19.19
CA GLU A 290 11.11 -15.68 20.24
C GLU A 290 9.77 -16.15 19.65
N LEU A 291 9.20 -15.39 18.72
CA LEU A 291 7.90 -15.66 18.14
C LEU A 291 7.92 -16.78 17.09
N VAL A 292 8.91 -16.82 16.19
CA VAL A 292 8.95 -17.80 15.10
C VAL A 292 9.87 -18.98 15.37
N GLY A 293 10.86 -18.83 16.27
CA GLY A 293 11.95 -19.76 16.52
C GLY A 293 13.15 -19.48 15.61
N THR A 294 14.20 -20.26 15.76
CA THR A 294 15.42 -20.16 14.92
C THR A 294 15.20 -20.61 13.48
N SER A 295 14.23 -21.49 13.27
CA SER A 295 13.79 -21.93 11.94
C SER A 295 12.29 -22.21 11.92
N THR A 296 11.73 -22.15 10.72
CA THR A 296 10.30 -22.43 10.48
C THR A 296 10.11 -23.18 9.17
N THR A 297 9.10 -24.04 9.12
CA THR A 297 8.70 -24.78 7.93
C THR A 297 7.27 -24.46 7.59
N TYR A 298 6.97 -24.19 6.32
CA TYR A 298 5.61 -23.97 5.82
C TYR A 298 5.52 -24.30 4.33
N THR A 299 4.29 -24.43 3.81
CA THR A 299 4.04 -24.58 2.37
C THR A 299 3.68 -23.20 1.79
N ASP A 300 4.38 -22.78 0.74
CA ASP A 300 4.08 -21.52 0.05
C ASP A 300 2.85 -21.64 -0.86
N TYR A 301 2.41 -20.52 -1.45
CA TYR A 301 1.23 -20.47 -2.31
C TYR A 301 1.35 -21.32 -3.60
N THR A 302 2.56 -21.73 -3.99
CA THR A 302 2.79 -22.63 -5.14
C THR A 302 2.71 -24.10 -4.77
N GLY A 303 2.60 -24.42 -3.47
CA GLY A 303 2.60 -25.80 -2.94
C GLY A 303 4.01 -26.31 -2.59
N LYS A 304 5.05 -25.48 -2.70
CA LYS A 304 6.42 -25.87 -2.35
C LYS A 304 6.64 -25.71 -0.85
N GLU A 305 7.29 -26.73 -0.24
CA GLU A 305 7.74 -26.65 1.14
C GLU A 305 8.94 -25.72 1.25
N GLN A 306 8.88 -24.80 2.18
CA GLN A 306 9.93 -23.87 2.56
C GLN A 306 10.42 -24.24 3.95
N ASN A 307 11.75 -24.39 4.11
CA ASN A 307 12.40 -24.58 5.40
C ASN A 307 13.44 -23.49 5.58
N LEU A 308 13.15 -22.50 6.38
CA LEU A 308 13.87 -21.22 6.44
C LEU A 308 14.38 -20.96 7.86
N THR A 309 15.55 -20.36 7.96
CA THR A 309 15.99 -19.70 9.18
C THR A 309 15.11 -18.48 9.47
N TRP A 310 15.18 -17.97 10.69
CA TRP A 310 14.45 -16.74 11.05
C TRP A 310 14.87 -15.54 10.17
N LEU A 311 16.15 -15.47 9.77
CA LEU A 311 16.65 -14.38 8.93
C LEU A 311 16.09 -14.47 7.51
N GLU A 312 16.12 -15.64 6.90
CA GLU A 312 15.52 -15.86 5.57
C GLU A 312 14.03 -15.55 5.56
N LEU A 313 13.31 -15.91 6.63
CA LEU A 313 11.91 -15.55 6.79
C LEU A 313 11.73 -14.03 6.93
N ALA A 314 12.55 -13.38 7.73
CA ALA A 314 12.55 -11.93 7.89
C ALA A 314 12.81 -11.20 6.56
N GLU A 315 13.74 -11.70 5.73
CA GLU A 315 14.04 -11.13 4.39
C GLU A 315 12.84 -11.20 3.44
N ILE A 316 12.07 -12.29 3.47
CA ILE A 316 10.85 -12.40 2.66
C ILE A 316 9.84 -11.32 3.05
N TYR A 317 9.59 -11.16 4.35
CA TYR A 317 8.64 -10.15 4.85
C TYR A 317 9.18 -8.72 4.76
N TRP A 318 10.49 -8.53 4.90
CA TRP A 318 11.18 -7.28 4.58
C TRP A 318 10.92 -6.87 3.13
N SER A 319 11.11 -7.79 2.20
CA SER A 319 10.88 -7.54 0.77
C SER A 319 9.42 -7.17 0.45
N CYS A 320 8.45 -7.62 1.27
CA CYS A 320 7.06 -7.21 1.15
C CYS A 320 6.82 -5.78 1.64
N ALA A 321 7.45 -5.42 2.77
CA ALA A 321 7.16 -4.16 3.47
C ALA A 321 8.06 -3.00 3.05
N TYR A 322 9.32 -3.30 2.69
CA TYR A 322 10.32 -2.27 2.40
C TYR A 322 9.98 -1.45 1.16
N MET A 323 9.85 -0.14 1.35
CA MET A 323 9.70 0.84 0.27
C MET A 323 11.08 1.20 -0.27
N LYS A 324 11.30 0.97 -1.56
CA LYS A 324 12.59 1.26 -2.22
C LYS A 324 12.93 2.75 -2.15
N THR A 325 14.21 3.04 -1.92
CA THR A 325 14.73 4.41 -1.75
C THR A 325 15.60 4.89 -2.92
N LYS A 326 15.96 3.97 -3.81
CA LYS A 326 16.76 4.22 -5.04
C LYS A 326 16.40 3.22 -6.12
N VAL A 327 16.72 3.54 -7.37
CA VAL A 327 16.64 2.58 -8.49
C VAL A 327 17.60 1.42 -8.22
N ASN A 328 17.19 0.20 -8.58
CA ASN A 328 17.93 -1.04 -8.32
C ASN A 328 18.29 -1.23 -6.84
N ASP A 329 17.41 -0.79 -5.96
CA ASP A 329 17.57 -0.97 -4.52
C ASP A 329 17.48 -2.46 -4.17
N THR A 330 18.58 -3.01 -3.69
CA THR A 330 18.71 -4.40 -3.24
C THR A 330 18.94 -4.49 -1.74
N THR A 331 18.66 -3.42 -1.00
CA THR A 331 18.87 -3.36 0.46
C THR A 331 18.08 -4.45 1.15
N THR A 332 18.78 -5.34 1.84
CA THR A 332 18.22 -6.44 2.62
C THR A 332 18.01 -6.04 4.07
N PHE A 333 17.25 -6.84 4.81
CA PHE A 333 17.16 -6.69 6.26
C PHE A 333 18.51 -6.89 6.93
N GLU A 334 19.29 -7.86 6.44
CA GLU A 334 20.64 -8.10 6.92
C GLU A 334 21.58 -6.89 6.70
N ASP A 335 21.46 -6.20 5.57
CA ASP A 335 22.21 -4.96 5.30
C ASP A 335 21.90 -3.87 6.33
N LEU A 336 20.62 -3.73 6.69
CA LEU A 336 20.22 -2.79 7.74
C LEU A 336 20.87 -3.14 9.08
N LEU A 337 20.86 -4.41 9.46
CA LEU A 337 21.49 -4.85 10.72
C LEU A 337 22.99 -4.56 10.75
N LYS A 338 23.69 -4.87 9.66
CA LYS A 338 25.11 -4.58 9.49
C LYS A 338 25.42 -3.08 9.54
N GLN A 339 24.59 -2.25 8.87
CA GLN A 339 24.73 -0.79 8.88
C GLN A 339 24.68 -0.22 10.30
N HIS A 340 23.89 -0.81 11.18
CA HIS A 340 23.71 -0.36 12.56
C HIS A 340 24.51 -1.18 13.58
N ASN A 341 25.45 -2.03 13.13
CA ASN A 341 26.31 -2.88 13.97
C ASN A 341 25.51 -3.74 14.96
N VAL A 342 24.37 -4.26 14.54
CA VAL A 342 23.52 -5.12 15.38
C VAL A 342 24.02 -6.56 15.27
N GLU A 343 24.51 -7.11 16.38
CA GLU A 343 24.92 -8.51 16.43
C GLU A 343 23.73 -9.46 16.50
N TYR A 344 23.78 -10.54 15.73
CA TYR A 344 22.77 -11.59 15.69
C TYR A 344 23.40 -12.96 15.42
N LYS A 345 22.66 -14.03 15.73
CA LYS A 345 23.04 -15.42 15.41
C LYS A 345 21.95 -15.99 14.49
N VAL A 346 22.37 -16.64 13.43
CA VAL A 346 21.48 -17.36 12.50
C VAL A 346 21.35 -18.81 12.90
#